data_281340741196f13ff25c02213e317d4a
#
_entry.id   281340741196f13ff25c02213e317d4a
#
_cell.length_a   1.000
_cell.length_b   1.000
_cell.length_c   1.000
_cell.angle_alpha   90.00
_cell.angle_beta   90.00
_cell.angle_gamma   90.00
#
_symmetry.space_group_name_H-M   'P 1'
#
loop_
_entity.id
_entity.type
_entity.pdbx_description
1 polymer ?
#
loop_
_entity_poly.entity_id
_entity_poly.type
_entity_poly.pdbx_seq_one_letter_code
_entity_poly.pdbx_strand_id
1 'polypeptide(L)'
;KRAGRTIAVLGTPLSFPWPPENARLADEIAESGLILSECPQAEGRRFDPEARARSLKRRNRLVAALGTGTLVMAARPGSSTLIEVQAALAIGRPVILWQACTQESWAEDLLKNAPKDAEGRSLVVAAGSAREVEALLSPWARVWWL
;
A
#
# COMPACT_ATOMS: atom_id res chain seq x y z
N LYS A 1 19.53 13.91 2.48
CA LYS A 1 18.52 12.93 2.92
C LYS A 1 17.38 13.70 3.57
N ARG A 2 16.17 13.69 2.99
CA ARG A 2 14.98 14.13 3.72
C ARG A 2 14.68 13.08 4.78
N ALA A 3 14.59 13.48 6.04
CA ALA A 3 14.14 12.59 7.12
C ALA A 3 12.63 12.36 6.93
N GLY A 4 12.24 11.24 6.36
CA GLY A 4 10.85 10.80 6.29
C GLY A 4 10.50 9.96 7.51
N ARG A 5 9.23 9.99 7.93
CA ARG A 5 8.70 9.04 8.91
C ARG A 5 8.18 7.82 8.19
N THR A 6 8.39 6.64 8.76
CA THR A 6 7.89 5.38 8.22
C THR A 6 6.75 4.88 9.08
N ILE A 7 5.68 4.39 8.42
CA ILE A 7 4.61 3.64 9.07
C ILE A 7 4.67 2.23 8.53
N ALA A 8 4.91 1.25 9.40
CA ALA A 8 4.81 -0.16 9.05
C ALA A 8 3.43 -0.71 9.44
N VAL A 9 2.77 -1.39 8.52
CA VAL A 9 1.49 -2.05 8.77
C VAL A 9 1.70 -3.54 8.69
N LEU A 10 1.57 -4.22 9.84
CA LEU A 10 1.79 -5.66 9.93
C LEU A 10 0.52 -6.44 9.64
N GLY A 11 0.66 -7.56 8.94
CA GLY A 11 -0.39 -8.58 8.79
C GLY A 11 -0.37 -9.64 9.90
N THR A 12 0.38 -9.40 10.98
CA THR A 12 0.53 -10.28 12.14
C THR A 12 0.43 -9.46 13.43
N PRO A 13 0.20 -10.06 14.60
CA PRO A 13 0.25 -9.34 15.86
C PRO A 13 1.54 -8.54 16.06
N LEU A 14 1.47 -7.42 16.76
CA LEU A 14 2.64 -6.56 17.02
C LEU A 14 3.76 -7.31 17.75
N SER A 15 3.41 -8.25 18.63
CA SER A 15 4.38 -9.11 19.35
C SER A 15 5.05 -10.16 18.46
N PHE A 16 4.61 -10.32 17.21
CA PHE A 16 5.11 -11.35 16.32
C PHE A 16 5.27 -10.82 14.88
N PRO A 17 6.22 -9.90 14.62
CA PRO A 17 6.50 -9.41 13.29
C PRO A 17 6.83 -10.55 12.32
N TRP A 18 6.25 -10.53 11.14
CA TRP A 18 6.53 -11.53 10.11
C TRP A 18 6.93 -10.85 8.79
N PRO A 19 7.92 -11.35 8.06
CA PRO A 19 8.75 -12.50 8.43
C PRO A 19 9.71 -12.16 9.61
N PRO A 20 10.19 -13.18 10.37
CA PRO A 20 11.02 -12.96 11.58
C PRO A 20 12.29 -12.15 11.32
N GLU A 21 12.84 -12.23 10.11
CA GLU A 21 14.05 -11.51 9.68
C GLU A 21 13.85 -9.99 9.74
N ASN A 22 12.59 -9.54 9.67
CA ASN A 22 12.25 -8.12 9.73
C ASN A 22 12.01 -7.61 11.17
N ALA A 23 12.19 -8.42 12.20
CA ALA A 23 11.97 -8.01 13.59
C ALA A 23 12.82 -6.79 13.96
N ARG A 24 14.12 -6.81 13.63
CA ARG A 24 15.01 -5.67 13.87
C ARG A 24 14.56 -4.40 13.11
N LEU A 25 14.11 -4.54 11.86
CA LEU A 25 13.60 -3.42 11.09
C LEU A 25 12.31 -2.85 11.71
N ALA A 26 11.47 -3.71 12.27
CA ALA A 26 10.28 -3.29 12.99
C ALA A 26 10.64 -2.44 14.22
N ASP A 27 11.65 -2.89 15.01
CA ASP A 27 12.12 -2.13 16.18
C ASP A 27 12.69 -0.75 15.76
N GLU A 28 13.52 -0.70 14.71
CA GLU A 28 14.07 0.55 14.15
C GLU A 28 12.95 1.51 13.68
N ILE A 29 11.88 0.98 13.09
CA ILE A 29 10.71 1.80 12.67
C ILE A 29 9.94 2.28 13.90
N ALA A 30 9.79 1.45 14.94
CA ALA A 30 9.09 1.84 16.17
C ALA A 30 9.74 3.01 16.89
N GLU A 31 11.08 3.13 16.83
CA GLU A 31 11.83 4.22 17.48
C GLU A 31 11.56 5.59 16.84
N SER A 32 11.33 5.66 15.51
CA SER A 32 11.26 6.92 14.77
C SER A 32 9.98 7.12 13.94
N GLY A 33 9.12 6.12 13.93
CA GLY A 33 7.91 6.07 13.12
C GLY A 33 6.74 5.46 13.88
N LEU A 34 5.99 4.59 13.20
CA LEU A 34 4.81 3.94 13.77
C LEU A 34 4.70 2.52 13.24
N ILE A 35 4.29 1.58 14.10
CA ILE A 35 3.88 0.24 13.70
C ILE A 35 2.41 0.05 14.03
N LEU A 36 1.65 -0.42 13.05
CA LEU A 36 0.21 -0.70 13.16
C LEU A 36 -0.06 -2.16 12.84
N SER A 37 -1.07 -2.72 13.50
CA SER A 37 -1.64 -4.03 13.17
C SER A 37 -3.11 -4.09 13.54
N GLU A 38 -3.92 -4.70 12.67
CA GLU A 38 -5.31 -5.06 12.97
C GLU A 38 -5.41 -6.46 13.59
N CYS A 39 -4.29 -7.18 13.71
CA CYS A 39 -4.29 -8.51 14.29
C CYS A 39 -4.34 -8.43 15.82
N PRO A 40 -5.33 -9.05 16.48
CA PRO A 40 -5.35 -9.13 17.93
C PRO A 40 -4.06 -9.79 18.44
N GLN A 41 -3.61 -9.33 19.59
CA GLN A 41 -2.52 -9.97 20.30
C GLN A 41 -2.93 -11.42 20.61
N ALA A 42 -2.28 -12.39 20.01
CA ALA A 42 -2.55 -13.79 20.25
C ALA A 42 -1.57 -14.29 21.32
N GLU A 43 -2.02 -14.36 22.54
CA GLU A 43 -1.27 -15.05 23.59
C GLU A 43 -1.12 -16.53 23.22
N GLY A 44 0.11 -16.96 22.96
CA GLY A 44 0.49 -18.37 22.82
C GLY A 44 -0.01 -19.12 21.57
N ARG A 45 -0.70 -18.50 20.63
CA ARG A 45 -1.16 -19.16 19.40
C ARG A 45 -0.16 -18.98 18.25
N ARG A 46 0.28 -20.10 17.68
CA ARG A 46 0.93 -20.08 16.37
C ARG A 46 -0.09 -19.56 15.35
N PHE A 47 0.30 -18.51 14.66
CA PHE A 47 -0.49 -17.97 13.54
C PHE A 47 -0.48 -19.00 12.40
N ASP A 48 -1.59 -19.69 12.16
CA ASP A 48 -1.66 -20.67 11.10
C ASP A 48 -1.49 -20.00 9.71
N PRO A 49 -0.98 -20.73 8.70
CA PRO A 49 -0.69 -20.14 7.40
C PRO A 49 -1.92 -19.51 6.71
N GLU A 50 -3.11 -20.07 6.89
CA GLU A 50 -4.33 -19.54 6.27
C GLU A 50 -4.81 -18.27 6.98
N ALA A 51 -4.79 -18.24 8.31
CA ALA A 51 -5.11 -17.05 9.10
C ALA A 51 -4.15 -15.92 8.75
N ARG A 52 -2.85 -16.23 8.57
CA ARG A 52 -1.85 -15.27 8.13
C ARG A 52 -2.15 -14.75 6.71
N ALA A 53 -2.48 -15.62 5.77
CA ALA A 53 -2.80 -15.20 4.40
C ALA A 53 -4.03 -14.26 4.37
N ARG A 54 -5.08 -14.58 5.15
CA ARG A 54 -6.25 -13.71 5.30
C ARG A 54 -5.88 -12.36 5.91
N SER A 55 -5.05 -12.37 6.93
CA SER A 55 -4.61 -11.15 7.63
C SER A 55 -3.75 -10.25 6.74
N LEU A 56 -2.85 -10.82 5.94
CA LEU A 56 -2.07 -10.07 4.96
C LEU A 56 -2.95 -9.39 3.90
N LYS A 57 -4.03 -10.05 3.45
CA LYS A 57 -4.99 -9.43 2.53
C LYS A 57 -5.74 -8.26 3.20
N ARG A 58 -6.13 -8.40 4.47
CA ARG A 58 -6.75 -7.30 5.23
C ARG A 58 -5.81 -6.13 5.40
N ARG A 59 -4.55 -6.40 5.77
CA ARG A 59 -3.51 -5.40 5.94
C ARG A 59 -3.34 -4.52 4.69
N ASN A 60 -3.41 -5.08 3.47
CA ASN A 60 -3.28 -4.33 2.23
C ASN A 60 -4.37 -3.25 2.08
N ARG A 61 -5.59 -3.50 2.58
CA ARG A 61 -6.65 -2.47 2.61
C ARG A 61 -6.31 -1.33 3.56
N LEU A 62 -5.72 -1.64 4.70
CA LEU A 62 -5.29 -0.63 5.66
C LEU A 62 -4.13 0.21 5.09
N VAL A 63 -3.17 -0.41 4.41
CA VAL A 63 -2.09 0.31 3.71
C VAL A 63 -2.67 1.29 2.69
N ALA A 64 -3.59 0.83 1.83
CA ALA A 64 -4.26 1.68 0.85
C ALA A 64 -5.04 2.83 1.49
N ALA A 65 -5.69 2.59 2.64
CA ALA A 65 -6.46 3.61 3.35
C ALA A 65 -5.60 4.67 4.05
N LEU A 66 -4.43 4.29 4.56
CA LEU A 66 -3.50 5.19 5.25
C LEU A 66 -2.69 6.06 4.28
N GLY A 67 -2.50 5.61 3.04
CA GLY A 67 -1.75 6.36 2.04
C GLY A 67 -2.59 7.43 1.34
N THR A 68 -1.98 8.49 0.84
CA THR A 68 -2.59 9.45 -0.08
C THR A 68 -2.88 8.79 -1.44
N GLY A 69 -2.07 7.81 -1.82
CA GLY A 69 -2.19 6.99 -3.01
C GLY A 69 -1.24 5.80 -2.94
N THR A 70 -1.37 4.89 -3.90
CA THR A 70 -0.54 3.68 -3.99
C THR A 70 0.40 3.79 -5.18
N LEU A 71 1.71 3.69 -4.95
CA LEU A 71 2.72 3.60 -6.01
C LEU A 71 3.11 2.13 -6.22
N VAL A 72 2.83 1.60 -7.41
CA VAL A 72 3.18 0.25 -7.80
C VAL A 72 4.47 0.26 -8.62
N MET A 73 5.55 -0.22 -8.03
CA MET A 73 6.86 -0.31 -8.68
C MET A 73 6.99 -1.56 -9.55
N ALA A 74 6.39 -2.67 -9.12
CA ALA A 74 6.32 -3.95 -9.84
C ALA A 74 5.18 -4.80 -9.27
N ALA A 75 4.48 -5.54 -10.14
CA ALA A 75 3.51 -6.55 -9.73
C ALA A 75 3.41 -7.64 -10.79
N ARG A 76 3.06 -8.86 -10.36
CA ARG A 76 2.72 -9.97 -11.25
C ARG A 76 1.21 -10.16 -11.28
N PRO A 77 0.63 -10.70 -12.37
CA PRO A 77 -0.76 -11.10 -12.38
C PRO A 77 -1.12 -11.97 -11.16
N GLY A 78 -2.23 -11.66 -10.49
CA GLY A 78 -2.68 -12.39 -9.29
C GLY A 78 -1.90 -12.12 -8.00
N SER A 79 -0.94 -11.21 -7.99
CA SER A 79 -0.18 -10.85 -6.78
C SER A 79 -1.04 -10.09 -5.75
N SER A 80 -0.63 -10.15 -4.48
CA SER A 80 -1.30 -9.40 -3.40
C SER A 80 -1.23 -7.87 -3.60
N THR A 81 -0.30 -7.37 -4.39
CA THR A 81 -0.20 -5.96 -4.79
C THR A 81 -1.46 -5.51 -5.53
N LEU A 82 -2.02 -6.37 -6.40
CA LEU A 82 -3.25 -6.03 -7.12
C LEU A 82 -4.48 -5.97 -6.19
N ILE A 83 -4.46 -6.68 -5.06
CA ILE A 83 -5.49 -6.55 -4.00
C ILE A 83 -5.42 -5.15 -3.37
N GLU A 84 -4.22 -4.64 -3.13
CA GLU A 84 -4.01 -3.29 -2.61
C GLU A 84 -4.46 -2.22 -3.62
N VAL A 85 -4.12 -2.40 -4.91
CA VAL A 85 -4.60 -1.55 -6.00
C VAL A 85 -6.12 -1.47 -6.02
N GLN A 86 -6.80 -2.61 -5.99
CA GLN A 86 -8.27 -2.67 -5.96
C GLN A 86 -8.84 -1.99 -4.70
N ALA A 87 -8.20 -2.19 -3.54
CA ALA A 87 -8.63 -1.55 -2.30
C ALA A 87 -8.48 -0.03 -2.35
N ALA A 88 -7.38 0.47 -2.93
CA ALA A 88 -7.16 1.91 -3.14
C ALA A 88 -8.23 2.53 -4.05
N LEU A 89 -8.49 1.91 -5.20
CA LEU A 89 -9.50 2.37 -6.14
C LEU A 89 -10.91 2.35 -5.56
N ALA A 90 -11.25 1.32 -4.77
CA ALA A 90 -12.56 1.19 -4.12
C ALA A 90 -12.86 2.32 -3.12
N ILE A 91 -11.84 2.98 -2.59
CA ILE A 91 -11.97 4.13 -1.68
C ILE A 91 -11.61 5.46 -2.34
N GLY A 92 -11.52 5.49 -3.67
CA GLY A 92 -11.23 6.71 -4.45
C GLY A 92 -9.79 7.22 -4.31
N ARG A 93 -8.83 6.35 -3.96
CA ARG A 93 -7.42 6.72 -3.87
C ARG A 93 -6.71 6.53 -5.21
N PRO A 94 -5.82 7.46 -5.60
CA PRO A 94 -5.05 7.32 -6.82
C PRO A 94 -4.06 6.16 -6.73
N VAL A 95 -3.89 5.49 -7.86
CA VAL A 95 -2.89 4.46 -8.09
C VAL A 95 -1.93 4.96 -9.17
N ILE A 96 -0.66 4.99 -8.84
CA ILE A 96 0.40 5.38 -9.78
C ILE A 96 1.15 4.11 -10.17
N LEU A 97 1.18 3.80 -11.45
CA LEU A 97 1.97 2.70 -12.00
C LEU A 97 3.33 3.24 -12.41
N TRP A 98 4.40 2.65 -11.87
CA TRP A 98 5.72 2.98 -12.35
C TRP A 98 5.87 2.57 -13.81
N GLN A 99 6.52 3.39 -14.60
CA GLN A 99 6.59 3.22 -16.06
C GLN A 99 7.04 1.82 -16.51
N ALA A 100 7.93 1.16 -15.75
CA ALA A 100 8.34 -0.20 -16.05
C ALA A 100 7.21 -1.25 -15.96
N CYS A 101 6.10 -0.96 -15.25
CA CYS A 101 4.96 -1.86 -15.14
C CYS A 101 3.95 -1.69 -16.29
N THR A 102 4.01 -0.59 -17.03
CA THR A 102 2.93 -0.23 -17.99
C THR A 102 2.83 -1.14 -19.20
N GLN A 103 3.85 -1.97 -19.44
CA GLN A 103 3.87 -2.95 -20.52
C GLN A 103 3.22 -4.30 -20.12
N GLU A 104 2.85 -4.45 -18.87
CA GLU A 104 2.16 -5.65 -18.38
C GLU A 104 0.66 -5.54 -18.72
N SER A 105 0.06 -6.63 -19.19
CA SER A 105 -1.35 -6.65 -19.62
C SER A 105 -2.32 -6.15 -18.54
N TRP A 106 -2.10 -6.52 -17.28
CA TRP A 106 -2.92 -6.05 -16.16
C TRP A 106 -2.83 -4.53 -15.97
N ALA A 107 -1.66 -3.92 -16.24
CA ALA A 107 -1.45 -2.49 -16.09
C ALA A 107 -2.06 -1.71 -17.27
N GLU A 108 -1.95 -2.24 -18.48
CA GLU A 108 -2.63 -1.68 -19.66
C GLU A 108 -4.15 -1.67 -19.46
N ASP A 109 -4.73 -2.77 -18.97
CA ASP A 109 -6.16 -2.86 -18.68
C ASP A 109 -6.60 -1.86 -17.60
N LEU A 110 -5.81 -1.69 -16.54
CA LEU A 110 -6.08 -0.71 -15.49
C LEU A 110 -6.02 0.73 -16.02
N LEU A 111 -5.03 1.07 -16.83
CA LEU A 111 -4.90 2.41 -17.41
C LEU A 111 -6.04 2.71 -18.36
N LYS A 112 -6.41 1.74 -19.21
CA LYS A 112 -7.50 1.88 -20.20
C LYS A 112 -8.87 2.04 -19.55
N ASN A 113 -9.12 1.30 -18.46
CA ASN A 113 -10.41 1.26 -17.76
C ASN A 113 -10.37 2.02 -16.43
N ALA A 114 -9.46 2.98 -16.27
CA ALA A 114 -9.25 3.70 -15.03
C ALA A 114 -10.54 4.38 -14.53
N PRO A 115 -10.98 4.14 -13.30
CA PRO A 115 -12.06 4.90 -12.71
C PRO A 115 -11.64 6.36 -12.55
N LYS A 116 -12.64 7.24 -12.45
CA LYS A 116 -12.43 8.66 -12.23
C LYS A 116 -12.96 9.07 -10.86
N ASP A 117 -12.35 10.09 -10.29
CA ASP A 117 -12.86 10.73 -9.08
C ASP A 117 -14.05 11.68 -9.39
N ALA A 118 -14.54 12.35 -8.35
CA ALA A 118 -15.67 13.29 -8.47
C ALA A 118 -15.37 14.50 -9.37
N GLU A 119 -14.09 14.84 -9.52
CA GLU A 119 -13.61 15.95 -10.37
C GLU A 119 -13.27 15.48 -11.79
N GLY A 120 -13.51 14.20 -12.12
CA GLY A 120 -13.26 13.62 -13.44
C GLY A 120 -11.79 13.25 -13.70
N ARG A 121 -10.92 13.29 -12.67
CA ARG A 121 -9.50 12.90 -12.78
C ARG A 121 -9.37 11.39 -12.77
N SER A 122 -8.51 10.86 -13.63
CA SER A 122 -8.20 9.42 -13.60
C SER A 122 -7.56 9.03 -12.27
N LEU A 123 -8.09 7.95 -11.67
CA LEU A 123 -7.51 7.34 -10.47
C LEU A 123 -6.35 6.38 -10.78
N VAL A 124 -6.08 6.06 -12.06
CA VAL A 124 -4.90 5.27 -12.44
C VAL A 124 -4.10 6.07 -13.45
N VAL A 125 -2.85 6.29 -13.14
CA VAL A 125 -1.92 7.07 -13.98
C VAL A 125 -0.54 6.41 -13.97
N ALA A 126 0.29 6.71 -14.97
CA ALA A 126 1.67 6.24 -15.03
C ALA A 126 2.63 7.36 -14.64
N ALA A 127 3.79 7.01 -14.05
CA ALA A 127 4.89 7.92 -13.77
C ALA A 127 6.24 7.25 -14.02
N GLY A 128 7.20 8.02 -14.54
CA GLY A 128 8.57 7.59 -14.78
C GLY A 128 9.61 8.25 -13.88
N SER A 129 9.19 9.20 -13.03
CA SER A 129 10.09 9.90 -12.11
C SER A 129 9.43 10.22 -10.77
N ALA A 130 10.24 10.39 -9.73
CA ALA A 130 9.75 10.78 -8.40
C ALA A 130 9.03 12.15 -8.42
N ARG A 131 9.49 13.07 -9.29
CA ARG A 131 8.86 14.38 -9.46
C ARG A 131 7.46 14.27 -10.05
N GLU A 132 7.25 13.38 -11.00
CA GLU A 132 5.92 13.09 -11.55
C GLU A 132 5.00 12.47 -10.49
N VAL A 133 5.50 11.50 -9.70
CA VAL A 133 4.74 10.91 -8.59
C VAL A 133 4.28 11.99 -7.61
N GLU A 134 5.18 12.90 -7.21
CA GLU A 134 4.86 14.00 -6.30
C GLU A 134 3.78 14.92 -6.90
N ALA A 135 3.93 15.30 -8.17
CA ALA A 135 2.97 16.15 -8.87
C ALA A 135 1.60 15.48 -9.00
N LEU A 136 1.57 14.19 -9.34
CA LEU A 136 0.34 13.40 -9.49
C LEU A 136 -0.40 13.20 -8.17
N LEU A 137 0.30 13.08 -7.04
CA LEU A 137 -0.30 12.93 -5.70
C LEU A 137 -0.78 14.26 -5.10
N SER A 138 -0.26 15.37 -5.56
CA SER A 138 -0.52 16.69 -4.96
C SER A 138 -2.00 17.06 -4.84
N PRO A 139 -2.90 16.74 -5.80
CA PRO A 139 -4.33 17.04 -5.67
C PRO A 139 -5.01 16.33 -4.49
N TRP A 140 -4.50 15.15 -4.11
CA TRP A 140 -5.05 14.33 -3.01
C TRP A 140 -4.32 14.56 -1.68
N ALA A 141 -3.13 15.16 -1.68
CA ALA A 141 -2.33 15.38 -0.47
C ALA A 141 -2.98 16.35 0.54
N ARG A 142 -3.88 17.22 0.07
CA ARG A 142 -4.53 18.26 0.89
C ARG A 142 -5.71 17.76 1.72
N VAL A 143 -6.17 16.54 1.52
CA VAL A 143 -7.39 16.01 2.14
C VAL A 143 -7.18 15.50 3.58
N TRP A 144 -5.95 15.41 4.06
CA TRP A 144 -5.62 14.67 5.30
C TRP A 144 -5.18 15.52 6.50
N TRP A 145 -5.19 16.85 6.40
CA TRP A 145 -4.71 17.74 7.46
C TRP A 145 -5.77 18.75 7.94
N LEU A 146 -7.04 18.40 7.74
CA LEU A 146 -8.17 19.15 8.32
C LEU A 146 -8.76 18.42 9.52
#